data_81919ee79d91d6ae2b595a7bcddd5469
#
_entry.id   81919ee79d91d6ae2b595a7bcddd5469
#
_cell.length_a   1.000
_cell.length_b   1.000
_cell.length_c   1.000
_cell.angle_alpha   90.00
_cell.angle_beta   90.00
_cell.angle_gamma   90.00
#
_symmetry.space_group_name_H-M   'P 1'
#
loop_
_entity.id
_entity.type
_entity.pdbx_description
1 polymer ?
#
loop_
_entity_poly.entity_id
_entity_poly.type
_entity_poly.pdbx_seq_one_letter_code
_entity_poly.pdbx_strand_id
1 'polypeptide(L)'
;MNLYPKTLIILASMAFSFTNCYATHHSEIETEQAGTGTTALPYSSPQVPESILFCGKKIDLTRFDRHERMDRELLAFAYMHSTSIQTIKRANRYFPIVEPILKEYGIPDDFKYLMAIESNCSPLARSHAGASGLWQFMQTTGREYGLEVNKNIDERYHVEKSTVAACKYIKAAYAKYNDWIAVAAAYNGGQARIAGQMNKQHVKETLDLYLVEETARYVYRIIAAKIMFSNPAAFGFRLKASDLYMQVPYKEVTVKTGISDLAAWAQKQGTTYALLKNLNPWLRDNFLQNVSGRTYVLKIPVQEGMHYKANSIVPHDKRWVVE
;
A
#
# COMPACT_ATOMS: atom_id res chain seq x y z
N MET A 1 -41.50 7.00 34.23
CA MET A 1 -42.42 7.20 33.09
C MET A 1 -41.80 8.26 32.19
N ASN A 2 -40.93 7.87 31.29
CA ASN A 2 -40.29 8.77 30.31
C ASN A 2 -40.27 8.08 28.95
N LEU A 3 -41.07 8.68 28.07
CA LEU A 3 -41.27 8.27 26.67
C LEU A 3 -40.08 8.71 25.80
N TYR A 4 -39.46 7.78 25.10
CA TYR A 4 -38.53 8.08 24.00
C TYR A 4 -39.31 8.20 22.70
N PRO A 5 -39.03 9.20 21.84
CA PRO A 5 -39.63 9.28 20.52
C PRO A 5 -38.89 8.36 19.52
N LYS A 6 -39.68 7.54 18.83
CA LYS A 6 -39.23 6.71 17.71
C LYS A 6 -38.96 7.60 16.48
N THR A 7 -37.70 7.65 16.01
CA THR A 7 -37.36 8.29 14.75
C THR A 7 -37.64 7.34 13.60
N LEU A 8 -38.60 7.72 12.77
CA LEU A 8 -39.02 7.01 11.56
C LEU A 8 -38.01 7.26 10.44
N ILE A 9 -37.33 6.22 9.96
CA ILE A 9 -36.45 6.29 8.77
C ILE A 9 -37.33 6.04 7.54
N ILE A 10 -37.53 7.10 6.73
CA ILE A 10 -38.20 7.01 5.42
C ILE A 10 -37.16 6.57 4.39
N LEU A 11 -37.31 5.37 3.84
CA LEU A 11 -36.62 4.91 2.64
C LEU A 11 -37.29 5.54 1.42
N ALA A 12 -36.60 6.44 0.75
CA ALA A 12 -37.03 6.95 -0.55
C ALA A 12 -36.48 6.00 -1.64
N SER A 13 -37.38 5.22 -2.23
CA SER A 13 -37.10 4.44 -3.45
C SER A 13 -37.18 5.35 -4.66
N MET A 14 -36.07 5.66 -5.30
CA MET A 14 -36.04 6.29 -6.63
C MET A 14 -36.24 5.24 -7.70
N ALA A 15 -37.43 5.21 -8.28
CA ALA A 15 -37.71 4.49 -9.52
C ALA A 15 -37.18 5.31 -10.71
N PHE A 16 -36.18 4.77 -11.43
CA PHE A 16 -35.77 5.32 -12.73
C PHE A 16 -36.67 4.78 -13.83
N SER A 17 -37.48 5.65 -14.43
CA SER A 17 -38.24 5.35 -15.62
C SER A 17 -37.34 5.48 -16.85
N PHE A 18 -37.09 4.35 -17.55
CA PHE A 18 -36.44 4.38 -18.87
C PHE A 18 -37.47 4.71 -19.93
N THR A 19 -37.35 5.88 -20.53
CA THR A 19 -38.08 6.25 -21.76
C THR A 19 -37.28 5.74 -22.96
N ASN A 20 -37.84 4.77 -23.66
CA ASN A 20 -37.32 4.28 -24.95
C ASN A 20 -37.51 5.36 -26.02
N CYS A 21 -36.40 5.88 -26.56
CA CYS A 21 -36.37 6.66 -27.78
C CYS A 21 -35.83 5.77 -28.91
N TYR A 22 -36.71 5.24 -29.76
CA TYR A 22 -36.30 4.54 -30.97
C TYR A 22 -36.03 5.59 -32.05
N ALA A 23 -34.76 5.74 -32.41
CA ALA A 23 -34.37 6.39 -33.67
C ALA A 23 -33.73 5.32 -34.56
N THR A 24 -34.46 4.94 -35.59
CA THR A 24 -33.98 4.08 -36.68
C THR A 24 -33.04 4.86 -37.58
N HIS A 25 -31.73 4.56 -37.51
CA HIS A 25 -30.79 4.83 -38.57
C HIS A 25 -30.15 3.52 -39.01
N HIS A 26 -30.60 3.02 -40.18
CA HIS A 26 -29.88 1.97 -40.89
C HIS A 26 -28.58 2.56 -41.45
N SER A 27 -27.45 2.18 -40.92
CA SER A 27 -26.17 2.18 -41.61
C SER A 27 -25.64 0.75 -41.58
N GLU A 28 -25.53 0.18 -42.76
CA GLU A 28 -24.90 -1.12 -42.97
C GLU A 28 -23.45 -1.04 -42.48
N ILE A 29 -23.16 -1.69 -41.36
CA ILE A 29 -21.79 -1.93 -40.91
C ILE A 29 -21.45 -3.30 -41.47
N GLU A 30 -20.53 -3.32 -42.45
CA GLU A 30 -19.88 -4.56 -42.90
C GLU A 30 -19.27 -5.25 -41.65
N THR A 31 -19.80 -6.41 -41.31
CA THR A 31 -19.24 -7.28 -40.31
C THR A 31 -18.02 -7.96 -40.89
N GLU A 32 -16.83 -7.39 -40.70
CA GLU A 32 -15.60 -8.17 -40.71
C GLU A 32 -15.78 -9.29 -39.66
N GLN A 33 -15.72 -10.53 -40.11
CA GLN A 33 -15.67 -11.70 -39.24
C GLN A 33 -14.42 -11.65 -38.39
N ALA A 34 -14.48 -10.95 -37.24
CA ALA A 34 -13.51 -11.10 -36.18
C ALA A 34 -13.65 -12.54 -35.68
N GLY A 35 -12.60 -13.32 -35.89
CA GLY A 35 -12.51 -14.69 -35.44
C GLY A 35 -12.94 -14.82 -33.99
N THR A 36 -13.90 -15.69 -33.73
CA THR A 36 -14.44 -16.03 -32.41
C THR A 36 -13.43 -16.78 -31.57
N GLY A 37 -12.35 -16.08 -31.22
CA GLY A 37 -11.47 -16.48 -30.15
C GLY A 37 -11.87 -15.72 -28.88
N THR A 38 -12.99 -16.03 -28.27
CA THR A 38 -13.24 -15.71 -26.87
C THR A 38 -12.21 -16.49 -26.06
N THR A 39 -11.01 -15.91 -25.89
CA THR A 39 -10.10 -16.32 -24.82
C THR A 39 -10.75 -15.91 -23.52
N ALA A 40 -11.74 -16.73 -23.07
CA ALA A 40 -12.15 -16.71 -21.68
C ALA A 40 -10.86 -16.82 -20.88
N LEU A 41 -10.52 -15.80 -20.10
CA LEU A 41 -9.39 -15.89 -19.17
C LEU A 41 -9.70 -17.10 -18.29
N PRO A 42 -8.86 -18.14 -18.31
CA PRO A 42 -9.13 -19.33 -17.51
C PRO A 42 -9.14 -18.90 -16.06
N TYR A 43 -10.31 -19.03 -15.40
CA TYR A 43 -10.40 -18.83 -13.97
C TYR A 43 -9.56 -19.93 -13.31
N SER A 44 -8.44 -19.52 -12.72
CA SER A 44 -7.56 -20.44 -12.00
C SER A 44 -7.34 -19.93 -10.59
N SER A 45 -7.33 -20.85 -9.64
CA SER A 45 -6.87 -20.55 -8.28
C SER A 45 -5.35 -20.63 -8.24
N PRO A 46 -4.65 -19.60 -7.74
CA PRO A 46 -3.22 -19.71 -7.51
C PRO A 46 -2.93 -20.87 -6.53
N GLN A 47 -1.86 -21.61 -6.79
CA GLN A 47 -1.50 -22.76 -5.95
C GLN A 47 -0.97 -22.28 -4.58
N VAL A 48 -1.49 -22.86 -3.51
CA VAL A 48 -0.95 -22.71 -2.16
C VAL A 48 0.30 -23.57 -2.06
N PRO A 49 1.49 -23.00 -1.75
CA PRO A 49 2.68 -23.82 -1.56
C PRO A 49 2.59 -24.62 -0.25
N GLU A 50 3.23 -25.79 -0.17
CA GLU A 50 3.30 -26.58 1.06
C GLU A 50 3.95 -25.82 2.22
N SER A 51 4.90 -24.99 1.92
CA SER A 51 5.55 -24.13 2.91
C SER A 51 6.15 -22.87 2.29
N ILE A 52 6.38 -21.85 3.13
CA ILE A 52 7.02 -20.61 2.72
C ILE A 52 7.99 -20.13 3.78
N LEU A 53 9.10 -19.52 3.35
CA LEU A 53 10.01 -18.81 4.24
C LEU A 53 9.51 -17.37 4.43
N PHE A 54 9.24 -16.98 5.68
CA PHE A 54 8.85 -15.61 6.02
C PHE A 54 9.67 -15.12 7.21
N CYS A 55 10.38 -14.02 7.05
CA CYS A 55 11.29 -13.44 8.04
C CYS A 55 12.28 -14.47 8.63
N GLY A 56 12.82 -15.37 7.80
CA GLY A 56 13.75 -16.41 8.22
C GLY A 56 13.10 -17.66 8.85
N LYS A 57 11.79 -17.67 9.11
CA LYS A 57 11.06 -18.81 9.66
C LYS A 57 10.32 -19.55 8.54
N LYS A 58 10.48 -20.89 8.46
CA LYS A 58 9.68 -21.73 7.58
C LYS A 58 8.29 -21.91 8.17
N ILE A 59 7.26 -21.53 7.41
CA ILE A 59 5.85 -21.70 7.76
C ILE A 59 5.30 -22.88 6.97
N ASP A 60 4.77 -23.87 7.68
CA ASP A 60 4.04 -24.99 7.10
C ASP A 60 2.60 -24.56 6.78
N LEU A 61 2.19 -24.74 5.54
CA LEU A 61 0.85 -24.43 5.00
C LEU A 61 0.06 -25.69 4.64
N THR A 62 0.52 -26.89 5.02
CA THR A 62 -0.17 -28.16 4.73
C THR A 62 -1.32 -28.43 5.70
N ARG A 63 -1.30 -27.84 6.90
CA ARG A 63 -2.42 -27.93 7.84
C ARG A 63 -3.66 -27.25 7.23
N PHE A 64 -4.81 -27.94 7.25
CA PHE A 64 -6.01 -27.53 6.51
C PHE A 64 -6.43 -26.08 6.76
N ASP A 65 -6.44 -25.63 8.02
CA ASP A 65 -6.85 -24.28 8.39
C ASP A 65 -5.87 -23.21 7.90
N ARG A 66 -4.57 -23.50 7.88
CA ARG A 66 -3.54 -22.60 7.33
C ARG A 66 -3.61 -22.57 5.79
N HIS A 67 -3.87 -23.75 5.18
CA HIS A 67 -4.04 -23.87 3.73
C HIS A 67 -5.22 -23.04 3.24
N GLU A 68 -6.40 -23.24 3.82
CA GLU A 68 -7.62 -22.53 3.42
C GLU A 68 -7.51 -21.00 3.63
N ARG A 69 -6.89 -20.57 4.72
CA ARG A 69 -6.62 -19.14 4.97
C ARG A 69 -5.69 -18.54 3.93
N MET A 70 -4.64 -19.28 3.53
CA MET A 70 -3.71 -18.84 2.49
C MET A 70 -4.40 -18.81 1.13
N ASP A 71 -5.11 -19.85 0.75
CA ASP A 71 -5.87 -19.95 -0.51
C ASP A 71 -6.79 -18.72 -0.68
N ARG A 72 -7.55 -18.38 0.35
CA ARG A 72 -8.42 -17.20 0.33
C ARG A 72 -7.67 -15.89 0.03
N GLU A 73 -6.50 -15.68 0.62
CA GLU A 73 -5.75 -14.45 0.38
C GLU A 73 -5.08 -14.44 -1.00
N LEU A 74 -4.64 -15.59 -1.50
CA LEU A 74 -4.14 -15.74 -2.88
C LEU A 74 -5.23 -15.44 -3.91
N LEU A 75 -6.44 -16.00 -3.70
CA LEU A 75 -7.61 -15.69 -4.53
C LEU A 75 -7.94 -14.19 -4.51
N ALA A 76 -7.91 -13.57 -3.33
CA ALA A 76 -8.17 -12.12 -3.23
C ALA A 76 -7.20 -11.32 -4.09
N PHE A 77 -5.88 -11.61 -4.06
CA PHE A 77 -4.91 -10.94 -4.92
C PHE A 77 -5.12 -11.25 -6.40
N ALA A 78 -5.45 -12.49 -6.76
CA ALA A 78 -5.68 -12.90 -8.14
C ALA A 78 -6.86 -12.16 -8.78
N TYR A 79 -7.94 -11.93 -8.03
CA TYR A 79 -9.17 -11.32 -8.56
C TYR A 79 -9.31 -9.83 -8.29
N MET A 80 -8.49 -9.25 -7.42
CA MET A 80 -8.39 -7.80 -7.26
C MET A 80 -7.40 -7.20 -8.29
N HIS A 81 -7.58 -7.50 -9.57
CA HIS A 81 -6.64 -7.25 -10.66
C HIS A 81 -6.11 -5.81 -10.66
N SER A 82 -6.98 -4.81 -10.62
CA SER A 82 -6.57 -3.39 -10.68
C SER A 82 -5.71 -3.01 -9.48
N THR A 83 -6.07 -3.46 -8.28
CA THR A 83 -5.34 -3.19 -7.06
C THR A 83 -3.99 -3.89 -7.04
N SER A 84 -3.96 -5.19 -7.37
CA SER A 84 -2.73 -6.00 -7.39
C SER A 84 -1.72 -5.48 -8.42
N ILE A 85 -2.17 -5.26 -9.66
CA ILE A 85 -1.35 -4.69 -10.73
C ILE A 85 -0.81 -3.31 -10.32
N GLN A 86 -1.67 -2.43 -9.80
CA GLN A 86 -1.26 -1.09 -9.42
C GLN A 86 -0.27 -1.12 -8.23
N THR A 87 -0.41 -2.08 -7.32
CA THR A 87 0.53 -2.28 -6.20
C THR A 87 1.91 -2.68 -6.72
N ILE A 88 2.01 -3.62 -7.67
CA ILE A 88 3.28 -4.00 -8.32
C ILE A 88 3.91 -2.80 -9.04
N LYS A 89 3.13 -2.07 -9.83
CA LYS A 89 3.63 -0.88 -10.57
C LYS A 89 4.19 0.18 -9.62
N ARG A 90 3.54 0.44 -8.49
CA ARG A 90 4.00 1.38 -7.46
C ARG A 90 5.19 0.86 -6.68
N ALA A 91 5.25 -0.45 -6.39
CA ALA A 91 6.36 -1.07 -5.68
C ALA A 91 7.68 -0.85 -6.42
N ASN A 92 7.68 -0.83 -7.77
CA ASN A 92 8.86 -0.50 -8.57
C ASN A 92 9.47 0.86 -8.22
N ARG A 93 8.67 1.81 -7.79
CA ARG A 93 9.13 3.14 -7.35
C ARG A 93 9.57 3.15 -5.90
N TYR A 94 8.87 2.45 -5.02
CA TYR A 94 9.03 2.65 -3.57
C TYR A 94 9.86 1.58 -2.87
N PHE A 95 9.90 0.33 -3.35
CA PHE A 95 10.75 -0.70 -2.75
C PHE A 95 12.24 -0.32 -2.76
N PRO A 96 12.81 0.25 -3.86
CA PRO A 96 14.21 0.70 -3.85
C PRO A 96 14.53 1.76 -2.79
N ILE A 97 13.53 2.49 -2.29
CA ILE A 97 13.68 3.49 -1.22
C ILE A 97 13.54 2.83 0.16
N VAL A 98 12.59 1.91 0.29
CA VAL A 98 12.21 1.30 1.56
C VAL A 98 13.20 0.22 2.00
N GLU A 99 13.61 -0.66 1.10
CA GLU A 99 14.48 -1.82 1.40
C GLU A 99 15.83 -1.45 2.05
N PRO A 100 16.58 -0.43 1.54
CA PRO A 100 17.82 -0.01 2.19
C PRO A 100 17.60 0.44 3.64
N ILE A 101 16.47 1.12 3.92
CA ILE A 101 16.13 1.60 5.26
C ILE A 101 15.79 0.40 6.17
N LEU A 102 14.97 -0.56 5.69
CA LEU A 102 14.69 -1.79 6.46
C LEU A 102 16.01 -2.50 6.84
N LYS A 103 16.90 -2.65 5.87
CA LYS A 103 18.22 -3.29 6.07
C LYS A 103 19.08 -2.55 7.08
N GLU A 104 19.16 -1.22 7.00
CA GLU A 104 19.91 -0.36 7.93
C GLU A 104 19.44 -0.56 9.38
N TYR A 105 18.13 -0.69 9.58
CA TYR A 105 17.54 -0.90 10.90
C TYR A 105 17.51 -2.37 11.34
N GLY A 106 18.00 -3.32 10.53
CA GLY A 106 17.98 -4.75 10.82
C GLY A 106 16.57 -5.36 10.81
N ILE A 107 15.64 -4.79 10.03
CA ILE A 107 14.30 -5.32 9.85
C ILE A 107 14.30 -6.28 8.66
N PRO A 108 13.69 -7.48 8.78
CA PRO A 108 13.58 -8.39 7.65
C PRO A 108 12.92 -7.74 6.43
N ASP A 109 13.47 -8.00 5.25
CA ASP A 109 12.99 -7.45 3.99
C ASP A 109 11.50 -7.76 3.71
N ASP A 110 11.00 -8.86 4.25
CA ASP A 110 9.60 -9.26 4.13
C ASP A 110 8.60 -8.21 4.68
N PHE A 111 9.03 -7.28 5.53
CA PHE A 111 8.19 -6.19 6.02
C PHE A 111 7.83 -5.16 4.94
N LYS A 112 8.49 -5.15 3.78
CA LYS A 112 8.04 -4.37 2.62
C LYS A 112 6.66 -4.83 2.11
N TYR A 113 6.34 -6.12 2.25
CA TYR A 113 5.03 -6.66 1.89
C TYR A 113 3.93 -6.23 2.89
N LEU A 114 4.29 -6.04 4.17
CA LEU A 114 3.39 -5.41 5.13
C LEU A 114 3.05 -3.98 4.67
N MET A 115 4.04 -3.16 4.34
CA MET A 115 3.81 -1.83 3.77
C MET A 115 2.93 -1.89 2.51
N ALA A 116 3.18 -2.89 1.65
CA ALA A 116 2.41 -3.04 0.41
C ALA A 116 0.93 -3.31 0.67
N ILE A 117 0.58 -4.16 1.65
CA ILE A 117 -0.83 -4.43 1.97
C ILE A 117 -1.51 -3.29 2.72
N GLU A 118 -0.78 -2.47 3.47
CA GLU A 118 -1.32 -1.32 4.22
C GLU A 118 -1.82 -0.22 3.30
N SER A 119 -1.11 0.03 2.22
CA SER A 119 -1.34 1.22 1.39
C SER A 119 -1.48 0.93 -0.11
N ASN A 120 -1.35 -0.32 -0.55
CA ASN A 120 -1.15 -0.68 -1.96
C ASN A 120 0.02 0.12 -2.58
N CYS A 121 1.10 0.30 -1.79
CA CYS A 121 2.25 1.14 -2.13
C CYS A 121 1.86 2.59 -2.52
N SER A 122 0.75 3.13 -2.02
CA SER A 122 0.32 4.51 -2.29
C SER A 122 0.77 5.43 -1.16
N PRO A 123 1.67 6.40 -1.41
CA PRO A 123 2.11 7.32 -0.38
C PRO A 123 0.99 8.26 0.12
N LEU A 124 -0.09 8.42 -0.67
CA LEU A 124 -1.25 9.24 -0.32
C LEU A 124 -2.39 8.45 0.32
N ALA A 125 -2.20 7.16 0.60
CA ALA A 125 -3.23 6.33 1.22
C ALA A 125 -3.69 6.92 2.56
N ARG A 126 -5.00 6.93 2.78
CA ARG A 126 -5.62 7.34 4.04
C ARG A 126 -6.83 6.48 4.32
N SER A 127 -6.90 5.90 5.50
CA SER A 127 -8.05 5.13 5.96
C SER A 127 -9.17 6.03 6.51
N HIS A 128 -10.37 5.50 6.65
CA HIS A 128 -11.48 6.20 7.32
C HIS A 128 -11.14 6.57 8.77
N ALA A 129 -10.36 5.74 9.46
CA ALA A 129 -9.90 6.01 10.82
C ALA A 129 -8.76 7.04 10.89
N GLY A 130 -8.25 7.53 9.75
CA GLY A 130 -7.21 8.55 9.68
C GLY A 130 -5.78 8.01 9.71
N ALA A 131 -5.57 6.70 9.59
CA ALA A 131 -4.25 6.15 9.31
C ALA A 131 -3.76 6.65 7.93
N SER A 132 -2.47 6.97 7.80
CA SER A 132 -1.98 7.70 6.62
C SER A 132 -0.60 7.24 6.16
N GLY A 133 -0.36 7.41 4.84
CA GLY A 133 0.91 7.15 4.17
C GLY A 133 1.17 5.67 3.88
N LEU A 134 2.39 5.37 3.45
CA LEU A 134 2.77 4.00 3.06
C LEU A 134 2.59 2.99 4.19
N TRP A 135 2.87 3.39 5.42
CA TRP A 135 2.85 2.55 6.62
C TRP A 135 1.57 2.67 7.45
N GLN A 136 0.59 3.45 6.99
CA GLN A 136 -0.71 3.63 7.64
C GLN A 136 -0.61 3.96 9.14
N PHE A 137 0.29 4.87 9.51
CA PHE A 137 0.37 5.33 10.87
C PHE A 137 -0.85 6.15 11.29
N MET A 138 -1.37 5.85 12.48
CA MET A 138 -2.24 6.79 13.18
C MET A 138 -1.43 8.01 13.62
N GLN A 139 -2.09 9.17 13.76
CA GLN A 139 -1.42 10.42 14.08
C GLN A 139 -0.64 10.35 15.39
N THR A 140 -1.22 9.76 16.43
CA THR A 140 -0.60 9.60 17.75
C THR A 140 0.65 8.74 17.64
N THR A 141 0.52 7.55 17.04
CA THR A 141 1.64 6.63 16.87
C THR A 141 2.75 7.23 16.00
N GLY A 142 2.39 7.95 14.91
CA GLY A 142 3.40 8.63 14.10
C GLY A 142 4.24 9.61 14.91
N ARG A 143 3.61 10.41 15.77
CA ARG A 143 4.31 11.36 16.66
C ARG A 143 5.19 10.66 17.70
N GLU A 144 4.72 9.57 18.31
CA GLU A 144 5.47 8.75 19.26
C GLU A 144 6.78 8.23 18.66
N TYR A 145 6.77 7.91 17.36
CA TYR A 145 7.95 7.44 16.64
C TYR A 145 8.71 8.54 15.88
N GLY A 146 8.44 9.81 16.20
CA GLY A 146 9.25 10.96 15.81
C GLY A 146 8.80 11.68 14.54
N LEU A 147 7.62 11.37 13.99
CA LEU A 147 7.07 12.08 12.83
C LEU A 147 6.44 13.40 13.25
N GLU A 148 6.70 14.45 12.49
CA GLU A 148 5.96 15.70 12.62
C GLU A 148 4.60 15.57 11.96
N VAL A 149 3.53 15.78 12.73
CA VAL A 149 2.16 15.73 12.23
C VAL A 149 1.36 16.90 12.77
N ASN A 150 1.07 17.86 11.91
CA ASN A 150 0.26 19.04 12.19
C ASN A 150 -0.58 19.40 10.95
N LYS A 151 -1.23 20.57 10.92
CA LYS A 151 -2.05 21.00 9.77
C LYS A 151 -1.23 21.29 8.52
N ASN A 152 0.00 21.79 8.68
CA ASN A 152 0.87 22.21 7.59
C ASN A 152 1.79 21.08 7.10
N ILE A 153 2.23 20.21 8.03
CA ILE A 153 3.19 19.13 7.80
C ILE A 153 2.60 17.82 8.33
N ASP A 154 2.68 16.76 7.51
CA ASP A 154 2.33 15.41 7.94
C ASP A 154 3.35 14.41 7.39
N GLU A 155 4.38 14.13 8.19
CA GLU A 155 5.48 13.24 7.79
C GLU A 155 5.10 11.76 7.70
N ARG A 156 3.85 11.38 8.03
CA ARG A 156 3.33 10.04 7.72
C ARG A 156 3.29 9.79 6.20
N TYR A 157 3.20 10.86 5.41
CA TYR A 157 3.27 10.84 3.95
C TYR A 157 4.69 10.96 3.39
N HIS A 158 5.70 11.16 4.25
CA HIS A 158 7.11 11.22 3.84
C HIS A 158 7.68 9.80 3.78
N VAL A 159 8.02 9.32 2.60
CA VAL A 159 8.40 7.93 2.35
C VAL A 159 9.51 7.48 3.29
N GLU A 160 10.64 8.17 3.31
CA GLU A 160 11.82 7.79 4.09
C GLU A 160 11.58 7.93 5.59
N LYS A 161 11.04 9.07 6.04
CA LYS A 161 10.82 9.31 7.47
C LYS A 161 9.79 8.36 8.07
N SER A 162 8.69 8.10 7.34
CA SER A 162 7.69 7.14 7.80
C SER A 162 8.23 5.71 7.82
N THR A 163 9.15 5.35 6.91
CA THR A 163 9.83 4.06 6.92
C THR A 163 10.75 3.92 8.13
N VAL A 164 11.53 4.96 8.47
CA VAL A 164 12.35 4.99 9.68
C VAL A 164 11.48 4.83 10.94
N ALA A 165 10.34 5.55 11.00
CA ALA A 165 9.39 5.41 12.11
C ALA A 165 8.82 3.99 12.20
N ALA A 166 8.47 3.36 11.06
CA ALA A 166 8.01 1.99 11.00
C ALA A 166 9.08 0.99 11.51
N CYS A 167 10.33 1.17 11.10
CA CYS A 167 11.44 0.36 11.59
C CYS A 167 11.58 0.42 13.11
N LYS A 168 11.48 1.63 13.70
CA LYS A 168 11.53 1.82 15.16
C LYS A 168 10.37 1.12 15.86
N TYR A 169 9.13 1.26 15.33
CA TYR A 169 7.94 0.58 15.84
C TYR A 169 8.09 -0.95 15.80
N ILE A 170 8.48 -1.49 14.64
CA ILE A 170 8.67 -2.93 14.40
C ILE A 170 9.77 -3.49 15.33
N LYS A 171 10.88 -2.76 15.49
CA LYS A 171 11.98 -3.14 16.39
C LYS A 171 11.56 -3.16 17.86
N ALA A 172 10.80 -2.15 18.30
CA ALA A 172 10.25 -2.10 19.65
C ALA A 172 9.28 -3.26 19.93
N ALA A 173 8.45 -3.63 18.92
CA ALA A 173 7.58 -4.80 19.02
C ALA A 173 8.39 -6.11 19.05
N TYR A 174 9.44 -6.24 18.24
CA TYR A 174 10.29 -7.42 18.22
C TYR A 174 10.99 -7.65 19.56
N ALA A 175 11.42 -6.60 20.23
CA ALA A 175 12.01 -6.71 21.57
C ALA A 175 11.06 -7.35 22.60
N LYS A 176 9.75 -7.27 22.39
CA LYS A 176 8.73 -7.89 23.26
C LYS A 176 8.41 -9.33 22.90
N TYR A 177 8.34 -9.63 21.60
CA TYR A 177 7.84 -10.93 21.12
C TYR A 177 8.94 -11.91 20.74
N ASN A 178 10.11 -11.41 20.33
CA ASN A 178 11.19 -12.20 19.72
C ASN A 178 10.69 -13.12 18.58
N ASP A 179 9.58 -12.74 17.92
CA ASP A 179 8.94 -13.45 16.81
C ASP A 179 8.37 -12.43 15.80
N TRP A 180 8.90 -12.45 14.58
CA TRP A 180 8.49 -11.54 13.52
C TRP A 180 7.04 -11.74 13.07
N ILE A 181 6.49 -12.97 13.21
CA ILE A 181 5.09 -13.25 12.90
C ILE A 181 4.17 -12.57 13.92
N ALA A 182 4.54 -12.63 15.20
CA ALA A 182 3.83 -11.91 16.26
C ALA A 182 3.90 -10.40 16.07
N VAL A 183 5.06 -9.87 15.64
CA VAL A 183 5.24 -8.46 15.30
C VAL A 183 4.31 -8.05 14.16
N ALA A 184 4.24 -8.85 13.08
CA ALA A 184 3.35 -8.59 11.96
C ALA A 184 1.87 -8.60 12.39
N ALA A 185 1.44 -9.59 13.19
CA ALA A 185 0.08 -9.63 13.72
C ALA A 185 -0.23 -8.44 14.64
N ALA A 186 0.74 -8.04 15.48
CA ALA A 186 0.62 -6.92 16.41
C ALA A 186 0.58 -5.55 15.71
N TYR A 187 1.10 -5.44 14.50
CA TYR A 187 1.00 -4.21 13.70
C TYR A 187 -0.44 -3.84 13.41
N ASN A 188 -1.27 -4.81 13.04
CA ASN A 188 -2.71 -4.65 12.81
C ASN A 188 -3.52 -4.74 14.11
N GLY A 189 -3.32 -5.83 14.88
CA GLY A 189 -4.15 -6.15 16.04
C GLY A 189 -3.82 -5.36 17.31
N GLY A 190 -2.69 -4.65 17.33
CA GLY A 190 -2.16 -3.95 18.51
C GLY A 190 -1.38 -4.88 19.45
N GLN A 191 -0.23 -4.39 19.94
CA GLN A 191 0.71 -5.18 20.73
C GLN A 191 0.08 -5.79 22.02
N ALA A 192 -0.69 -4.99 22.78
CA ALA A 192 -1.28 -5.50 24.02
C ALA A 192 -2.32 -6.61 23.76
N ARG A 193 -3.09 -6.47 22.67
CA ARG A 193 -4.12 -7.46 22.30
C ARG A 193 -3.48 -8.79 21.91
N ILE A 194 -2.46 -8.80 21.05
CA ILE A 194 -1.79 -10.03 20.62
C ILE A 194 -1.14 -10.74 21.81
N ALA A 195 -0.39 -10.02 22.67
CA ALA A 195 0.18 -10.59 23.88
C ALA A 195 -0.88 -11.19 24.81
N GLY A 196 -1.99 -10.47 25.02
CA GLY A 196 -3.12 -10.95 25.81
C GLY A 196 -3.76 -12.20 25.24
N GLN A 197 -3.90 -12.31 23.92
CA GLN A 197 -4.47 -13.51 23.27
C GLN A 197 -3.51 -14.70 23.35
N MET A 198 -2.21 -14.51 23.16
CA MET A 198 -1.21 -15.58 23.34
C MET A 198 -1.29 -16.18 24.74
N ASN A 199 -1.36 -15.34 25.77
CA ASN A 199 -1.50 -15.78 27.16
C ASN A 199 -2.85 -16.49 27.42
N LYS A 200 -3.95 -15.90 26.96
CA LYS A 200 -5.32 -16.42 27.17
C LYS A 200 -5.54 -17.77 26.49
N GLN A 201 -4.97 -17.97 25.30
CA GLN A 201 -5.15 -19.19 24.52
C GLN A 201 -4.05 -20.22 24.76
N HIS A 202 -3.04 -19.89 25.57
CA HIS A 202 -1.90 -20.77 25.89
C HIS A 202 -1.14 -21.26 24.65
N VAL A 203 -1.06 -20.44 23.59
CA VAL A 203 -0.36 -20.78 22.35
C VAL A 203 0.99 -20.05 22.26
N LYS A 204 1.98 -20.74 21.70
CA LYS A 204 3.32 -20.19 21.45
C LYS A 204 3.45 -19.62 20.03
N GLU A 205 2.73 -20.19 19.08
CA GLU A 205 2.78 -19.76 17.67
C GLU A 205 1.64 -18.80 17.35
N THR A 206 1.98 -17.64 16.82
CA THR A 206 1.00 -16.58 16.47
C THR A 206 -0.03 -17.05 15.44
N LEU A 207 0.35 -17.95 14.51
CA LEU A 207 -0.55 -18.51 13.51
C LEU A 207 -1.59 -19.48 14.07
N ASP A 208 -1.43 -19.91 15.32
CA ASP A 208 -2.40 -20.77 16.02
C ASP A 208 -3.39 -19.97 16.86
N LEU A 209 -3.26 -18.64 16.89
CA LEU A 209 -4.21 -17.78 17.58
C LEU A 209 -5.57 -17.74 16.88
N TYR A 210 -6.62 -17.89 17.65
CA TYR A 210 -7.97 -17.54 17.24
C TYR A 210 -8.18 -16.05 17.46
N LEU A 211 -8.16 -15.28 16.39
CA LEU A 211 -8.26 -13.82 16.40
C LEU A 211 -9.53 -13.36 15.68
N VAL A 212 -9.87 -12.09 15.84
CA VAL A 212 -10.87 -11.45 14.99
C VAL A 212 -10.45 -11.56 13.53
N GLU A 213 -11.41 -11.72 12.63
CA GLU A 213 -11.22 -12.04 11.23
C GLU A 213 -10.18 -11.15 10.53
N GLU A 214 -10.25 -9.84 10.74
CA GLU A 214 -9.31 -8.88 10.14
C GLU A 214 -7.84 -9.18 10.53
N THR A 215 -7.58 -9.39 11.82
CA THR A 215 -6.22 -9.67 12.32
C THR A 215 -5.77 -11.10 11.98
N ALA A 216 -6.69 -12.06 11.97
CA ALA A 216 -6.40 -13.45 11.58
C ALA A 216 -5.94 -13.52 10.12
N ARG A 217 -6.55 -12.73 9.23
CA ARG A 217 -6.19 -12.63 7.81
C ARG A 217 -4.90 -11.90 7.56
N TYR A 218 -4.53 -10.98 8.44
CA TYR A 218 -3.49 -9.99 8.16
C TYR A 218 -2.13 -10.58 7.85
N VAL A 219 -1.66 -11.55 8.65
CA VAL A 219 -0.36 -12.22 8.42
C VAL A 219 -0.40 -13.00 7.12
N TYR A 220 -1.49 -13.74 6.86
CA TYR A 220 -1.66 -14.49 5.60
C TYR A 220 -1.68 -13.56 4.39
N ARG A 221 -2.26 -12.36 4.52
CA ARG A 221 -2.26 -11.34 3.46
C ARG A 221 -0.85 -10.82 3.17
N ILE A 222 -0.01 -10.60 4.19
CA ILE A 222 1.40 -10.25 3.98
C ILE A 222 2.14 -11.35 3.22
N ILE A 223 1.95 -12.61 3.63
CA ILE A 223 2.58 -13.77 2.99
C ILE A 223 2.07 -13.94 1.56
N ALA A 224 0.76 -13.79 1.32
CA ALA A 224 0.17 -13.85 -0.01
C ALA A 224 0.72 -12.74 -0.92
N ALA A 225 0.92 -11.53 -0.40
CA ALA A 225 1.60 -10.46 -1.14
C ALA A 225 3.03 -10.88 -1.53
N LYS A 226 3.80 -11.48 -0.61
CA LYS A 226 5.14 -12.01 -0.92
C LYS A 226 5.08 -13.05 -2.06
N ILE A 227 4.12 -13.98 -2.04
CA ILE A 227 3.94 -15.00 -3.09
C ILE A 227 3.59 -14.31 -4.41
N MET A 228 2.66 -13.37 -4.42
CA MET A 228 2.28 -12.61 -5.60
C MET A 228 3.48 -11.84 -6.20
N PHE A 229 4.26 -11.13 -5.39
CA PHE A 229 5.43 -10.40 -5.84
C PHE A 229 6.57 -11.31 -6.31
N SER A 230 6.67 -12.53 -5.81
CA SER A 230 7.68 -13.49 -6.27
C SER A 230 7.36 -14.10 -7.64
N ASN A 231 6.09 -14.16 -8.03
CA ASN A 231 5.66 -14.67 -9.34
C ASN A 231 4.30 -14.07 -9.76
N PRO A 232 4.24 -12.80 -10.20
CA PRO A 232 2.99 -12.17 -10.64
C PRO A 232 2.30 -12.91 -11.80
N ALA A 233 3.09 -13.55 -12.68
CA ALA A 233 2.56 -14.29 -13.82
C ALA A 233 1.68 -15.48 -13.41
N ALA A 234 1.96 -16.13 -12.27
CA ALA A 234 1.11 -17.19 -11.70
C ALA A 234 -0.27 -16.67 -11.25
N PHE A 235 -0.41 -15.37 -11.04
CA PHE A 235 -1.67 -14.68 -10.74
C PHE A 235 -2.35 -14.11 -12.00
N GLY A 236 -1.81 -14.38 -13.19
CA GLY A 236 -2.31 -13.86 -14.47
C GLY A 236 -1.82 -12.44 -14.79
N PHE A 237 -0.91 -11.87 -13.99
CA PHE A 237 -0.40 -10.50 -14.21
C PHE A 237 0.81 -10.53 -15.13
N ARG A 238 0.61 -10.14 -16.39
CA ARG A 238 1.66 -10.09 -17.41
C ARG A 238 1.99 -8.63 -17.71
N LEU A 239 3.01 -8.11 -17.04
CA LEU A 239 3.46 -6.72 -17.17
C LEU A 239 4.71 -6.65 -18.07
N LYS A 240 4.86 -5.56 -18.78
CA LYS A 240 6.12 -5.15 -19.43
C LYS A 240 6.87 -4.20 -18.51
N ALA A 241 8.18 -4.05 -18.70
CA ALA A 241 8.96 -3.05 -17.97
C ALA A 241 8.34 -1.64 -18.08
N SER A 242 7.86 -1.28 -19.27
CA SER A 242 7.17 -0.03 -19.55
C SER A 242 5.87 0.18 -18.77
N ASP A 243 5.26 -0.87 -18.23
CA ASP A 243 4.04 -0.74 -17.42
C ASP A 243 4.32 -0.32 -15.98
N LEU A 244 5.56 -0.49 -15.50
CA LEU A 244 5.95 -0.17 -14.14
C LEU A 244 6.11 1.33 -13.93
N TYR A 245 5.96 1.80 -12.69
CA TYR A 245 6.19 3.21 -12.38
C TYR A 245 7.67 3.47 -12.12
N MET A 246 8.26 4.37 -12.91
CA MET A 246 9.66 4.77 -12.78
C MET A 246 9.93 5.45 -11.44
N GLN A 247 11.15 5.33 -10.95
CA GLN A 247 11.66 6.27 -9.96
C GLN A 247 11.79 7.63 -10.62
N VAL A 248 11.26 8.68 -9.97
CA VAL A 248 11.34 10.03 -10.50
C VAL A 248 12.68 10.65 -10.08
N PRO A 249 13.60 10.94 -11.00
CA PRO A 249 14.84 11.64 -10.68
C PRO A 249 14.54 13.02 -10.09
N TYR A 250 15.23 13.37 -9.00
CA TYR A 250 15.05 14.65 -8.31
C TYR A 250 16.38 15.18 -7.79
N LYS A 251 16.42 16.49 -7.53
CA LYS A 251 17.43 17.15 -6.70
C LYS A 251 16.82 17.45 -5.34
N GLU A 252 17.66 17.54 -4.33
CA GLU A 252 17.26 17.94 -2.97
C GLU A 252 17.57 19.40 -2.74
N VAL A 253 16.62 20.10 -2.13
CA VAL A 253 16.78 21.49 -1.73
C VAL A 253 16.52 21.61 -0.24
N THR A 254 17.55 22.03 0.49
CA THR A 254 17.46 22.26 1.94
C THR A 254 16.82 23.60 2.23
N VAL A 255 15.79 23.58 3.08
CA VAL A 255 15.03 24.76 3.50
C VAL A 255 15.07 24.88 5.03
N LYS A 256 15.54 26.03 5.53
CA LYS A 256 15.64 26.33 6.97
C LYS A 256 14.66 27.42 7.43
N THR A 257 14.00 28.07 6.48
CA THR A 257 13.00 29.13 6.74
C THR A 257 11.64 28.72 6.23
N GLY A 258 10.60 29.45 6.61
CA GLY A 258 9.26 29.25 6.01
C GLY A 258 9.24 29.66 4.53
N ILE A 259 8.29 29.08 3.79
CA ILE A 259 7.98 29.46 2.40
C ILE A 259 6.53 29.89 2.38
N SER A 260 6.27 31.18 2.13
CA SER A 260 4.92 31.75 2.17
C SER A 260 4.03 31.33 1.00
N ASP A 261 4.63 30.98 -0.15
CA ASP A 261 3.95 30.55 -1.36
C ASP A 261 4.75 29.43 -2.03
N LEU A 262 4.30 28.19 -1.86
CA LEU A 262 4.94 27.02 -2.47
C LEU A 262 4.74 26.96 -3.99
N ALA A 263 3.72 27.62 -4.55
CA ALA A 263 3.52 27.62 -6.00
C ALA A 263 4.55 28.53 -6.68
N ALA A 264 4.70 29.76 -6.18
CA ALA A 264 5.73 30.69 -6.66
C ALA A 264 7.15 30.15 -6.42
N TRP A 265 7.37 29.48 -5.27
CA TRP A 265 8.64 28.84 -4.98
C TRP A 265 8.96 27.69 -5.93
N ALA A 266 7.98 26.82 -6.24
CA ALA A 266 8.14 25.72 -7.20
C ALA A 266 8.54 26.23 -8.60
N GLN A 267 7.90 27.30 -9.07
CA GLN A 267 8.26 27.95 -10.35
C GLN A 267 9.71 28.45 -10.37
N LYS A 268 10.17 29.06 -9.28
CA LYS A 268 11.58 29.47 -9.12
C LYS A 268 12.55 28.30 -9.12
N GLN A 269 12.10 27.11 -8.71
CA GLN A 269 12.88 25.87 -8.78
C GLN A 269 12.83 25.16 -10.15
N GLY A 270 12.08 25.71 -11.12
CA GLY A 270 11.94 25.14 -12.45
C GLY A 270 10.92 23.98 -12.53
N THR A 271 9.95 23.93 -11.60
CA THR A 271 8.91 22.89 -11.57
C THR A 271 7.52 23.49 -11.31
N THR A 272 6.49 22.65 -11.34
CA THR A 272 5.13 23.08 -11.00
C THR A 272 4.81 22.76 -9.53
N TYR A 273 3.81 23.48 -8.98
CA TYR A 273 3.28 23.19 -7.65
C TYR A 273 2.80 21.72 -7.52
N ALA A 274 2.14 21.20 -8.55
CA ALA A 274 1.65 19.81 -8.56
C ALA A 274 2.80 18.79 -8.47
N LEU A 275 3.86 18.98 -9.24
CA LEU A 275 5.02 18.10 -9.23
C LEU A 275 5.80 18.20 -7.91
N LEU A 276 5.93 19.42 -7.35
CA LEU A 276 6.49 19.63 -6.02
C LEU A 276 5.72 18.83 -4.98
N LYS A 277 4.38 18.94 -4.96
CA LYS A 277 3.51 18.21 -4.00
C LYS A 277 3.54 16.71 -4.19
N ASN A 278 3.65 16.22 -5.43
CA ASN A 278 3.76 14.80 -5.73
C ASN A 278 5.03 14.15 -5.15
N LEU A 279 6.15 14.87 -5.17
CA LEU A 279 7.40 14.38 -4.56
C LEU A 279 7.51 14.67 -3.06
N ASN A 280 6.73 15.64 -2.56
CA ASN A 280 6.69 16.03 -1.16
C ASN A 280 5.26 15.99 -0.60
N PRO A 281 4.60 14.82 -0.59
CA PRO A 281 3.19 14.72 -0.18
C PRO A 281 2.97 15.04 1.31
N TRP A 282 4.04 15.10 2.09
CA TRP A 282 4.05 15.50 3.49
C TRP A 282 3.79 17.00 3.72
N LEU A 283 3.99 17.85 2.70
CA LEU A 283 3.55 19.24 2.68
C LEU A 283 2.03 19.29 2.50
N ARG A 284 1.26 19.65 3.52
CA ARG A 284 -0.21 19.54 3.49
C ARG A 284 -0.92 20.82 3.07
N ASP A 285 -0.22 21.96 3.07
CA ASP A 285 -0.74 23.27 2.73
C ASP A 285 -0.07 23.85 1.47
N ASN A 286 -0.45 25.06 1.04
CA ASN A 286 0.17 25.81 -0.05
C ASN A 286 1.34 26.69 0.40
N PHE A 287 1.71 26.62 1.67
CA PHE A 287 2.88 27.25 2.28
C PHE A 287 3.61 26.26 3.20
N LEU A 288 4.85 26.55 3.52
CA LEU A 288 5.61 25.84 4.56
C LEU A 288 5.83 26.77 5.74
N GLN A 289 5.20 26.46 6.86
CA GLN A 289 5.41 27.17 8.11
C GLN A 289 6.56 26.50 8.88
N ASN A 290 7.64 27.24 9.14
CA ASN A 290 8.78 26.72 9.90
C ASN A 290 9.01 27.52 11.19
N VAL A 291 8.04 27.47 12.09
CA VAL A 291 8.11 28.16 13.39
C VAL A 291 9.18 27.54 14.30
N SER A 292 9.43 26.25 14.17
CA SER A 292 10.37 25.50 15.00
C SER A 292 11.84 25.60 14.53
N GLY A 293 12.12 26.30 13.43
CA GLY A 293 13.48 26.44 12.88
C GLY A 293 14.08 25.11 12.39
N ARG A 294 13.25 24.14 12.05
CA ARG A 294 13.71 22.83 11.56
C ARG A 294 14.30 22.94 10.16
N THR A 295 15.13 21.99 9.83
CA THR A 295 15.65 21.82 8.47
C THR A 295 14.79 20.84 7.73
N TYR A 296 14.21 21.26 6.61
CA TYR A 296 13.45 20.41 5.70
C TYR A 296 14.23 20.19 4.40
N VAL A 297 14.11 19.00 3.84
CA VAL A 297 14.67 18.67 2.52
C VAL A 297 13.51 18.44 1.57
N LEU A 298 13.39 19.27 0.55
CA LEU A 298 12.36 19.18 -0.48
C LEU A 298 12.95 18.54 -1.72
N LYS A 299 12.23 17.55 -2.25
CA LYS A 299 12.55 16.87 -3.51
C LYS A 299 11.96 17.64 -4.67
N ILE A 300 12.79 18.05 -5.60
CA ILE A 300 12.41 18.80 -6.80
C ILE A 300 12.70 17.92 -8.01
N PRO A 301 11.70 17.55 -8.83
CA PRO A 301 11.96 16.74 -10.01
C PRO A 301 12.90 17.47 -10.95
N VAL A 302 13.89 16.76 -11.50
CA VAL A 302 14.72 17.29 -12.58
C VAL A 302 14.01 17.14 -13.92
N GLN A 303 14.44 17.88 -14.95
CA GLN A 303 13.75 17.93 -16.24
C GLN A 303 13.57 16.53 -16.86
N GLU A 304 14.57 15.67 -16.72
CA GLU A 304 14.53 14.28 -17.19
C GLU A 304 13.46 13.44 -16.48
N GLY A 305 13.15 13.77 -15.25
CA GLY A 305 12.14 13.08 -14.41
C GLY A 305 10.72 13.55 -14.61
N MET A 306 10.50 14.64 -15.36
CA MET A 306 9.15 15.20 -15.56
C MET A 306 8.36 14.47 -16.66
N HIS A 307 9.02 13.69 -17.49
CA HIS A 307 8.41 13.02 -18.64
C HIS A 307 8.58 11.52 -18.56
N TYR A 308 7.50 10.81 -18.87
CA TYR A 308 7.52 9.36 -18.97
C TYR A 308 8.35 8.92 -20.17
N LYS A 309 9.28 7.98 -19.92
CA LYS A 309 10.14 7.37 -20.94
C LYS A 309 10.07 5.85 -20.79
N ALA A 310 9.28 5.19 -21.62
CA ALA A 310 9.06 3.73 -21.55
C ALA A 310 10.36 2.92 -21.49
N ASN A 311 11.33 3.27 -22.32
CA ASN A 311 12.60 2.54 -22.46
C ASN A 311 13.60 2.80 -21.31
N SER A 312 13.31 3.73 -20.41
CA SER A 312 14.17 4.04 -19.26
C SER A 312 13.72 3.36 -17.96
N ILE A 313 12.63 2.63 -17.99
CA ILE A 313 12.10 1.97 -16.79
C ILE A 313 12.84 0.66 -16.57
N VAL A 314 13.52 0.60 -15.43
CA VAL A 314 14.23 -0.61 -14.98
C VAL A 314 13.34 -1.31 -13.96
N PRO A 315 12.97 -2.57 -14.18
CA PRO A 315 12.24 -3.36 -13.18
C PRO A 315 13.11 -3.55 -11.93
N HIS A 316 12.54 -3.27 -10.77
CA HIS A 316 13.17 -3.54 -9.48
C HIS A 316 13.40 -5.05 -9.28
N ASP A 317 12.46 -5.86 -9.75
CA ASP A 317 12.59 -7.30 -9.80
C ASP A 317 12.21 -7.79 -11.21
N LYS A 318 13.13 -8.49 -11.86
CA LYS A 318 12.92 -9.03 -13.23
C LYS A 318 11.76 -10.03 -13.32
N ARG A 319 11.39 -10.66 -12.20
CA ARG A 319 10.25 -11.59 -12.13
C ARG A 319 8.89 -10.90 -12.30
N TRP A 320 8.82 -9.57 -12.18
CA TRP A 320 7.56 -8.83 -12.31
C TRP A 320 7.13 -8.58 -13.74
N VAL A 321 8.03 -8.80 -14.68
CA VAL A 321 7.79 -8.50 -16.09
C VAL A 321 7.94 -9.76 -16.93
N VAL A 322 7.19 -9.79 -18.02
CA VAL A 322 7.31 -10.78 -19.10
C VAL A 322 7.90 -10.07 -20.32
N GLU A 323 8.88 -10.71 -20.96
CA GLU A 323 9.50 -10.21 -22.19
C GLU A 323 8.52 -10.28 -23.37
#